data_65b28b08138e5624e304102da542d83f
#
_entry.id   65b28b08138e5624e304102da542d83f
#
_cell.length_a   1.000
_cell.length_b   1.000
_cell.length_c   1.000
_cell.angle_alpha   90.00
_cell.angle_beta   90.00
_cell.angle_gamma   90.00
#
_symmetry.space_group_name_H-M   'P 1'
#
loop_
_entity.id
_entity.type
_entity.pdbx_description
1 polymer ?
#
loop_
_entity_poly.entity_id
_entity_poly.type
_entity_poly.pdbx_seq_one_letter_code
_entity_poly.pdbx_strand_id
1 'polypeptide(L)'
;MKFKTEKELLKYTSKIDGKTFDEIDSKNLLKNTNPKRQKGILGQVVETGFYNYDLNNKSNADFENLGIELKVTGYKQNKNGSISAKERLVLSKIDFNKIINETYESSHLLEKCKKMLIIWYLYEPKKEAKDYVITHHQLYDMNNDEYIFKSDFELIKEKVLNGKAHELSEGDTSYLGACTKAATSKDRTSQPFSDIPSKPRAYSLKNSYMTGILRNSIKSKITLNIEQSKLNLNHDFEIDNSHGNLEKIPRFKTIEEYITTKIKPYLGKTQLEILKELTGKTYTEKIPKHINKMISD
;
A
#
# COMPACT_ATOMS: atom_id res chain seq x y z
N MET A 1 -24.63 6.63 0.25
CA MET A 1 -24.42 7.00 -1.17
C MET A 1 -24.04 5.75 -1.94
N LYS A 2 -24.56 5.50 -3.16
CA LYS A 2 -24.21 4.29 -3.95
C LYS A 2 -23.59 4.73 -5.28
N PHE A 3 -22.37 4.30 -5.53
CA PHE A 3 -21.65 4.52 -6.80
C PHE A 3 -21.90 3.34 -7.74
N LYS A 4 -22.14 3.60 -9.02
CA LYS A 4 -22.41 2.57 -10.03
C LYS A 4 -21.12 2.07 -10.69
N THR A 5 -20.08 2.89 -10.74
CA THR A 5 -18.80 2.58 -11.39
C THR A 5 -17.61 3.10 -10.57
N GLU A 6 -16.43 2.47 -10.76
CA GLU A 6 -15.16 2.95 -10.19
C GLU A 6 -14.87 4.40 -10.60
N LYS A 7 -15.14 4.76 -11.86
CA LYS A 7 -14.94 6.11 -12.38
C LYS A 7 -15.79 7.15 -11.63
N GLU A 8 -17.03 6.81 -11.33
CA GLU A 8 -17.92 7.68 -10.55
C GLU A 8 -17.41 7.85 -9.12
N LEU A 9 -16.97 6.76 -8.48
CA LEU A 9 -16.39 6.77 -7.14
C LEU A 9 -15.13 7.66 -7.12
N LEU A 10 -14.18 7.45 -8.02
CA LEU A 10 -12.94 8.23 -8.08
C LEU A 10 -13.20 9.72 -8.37
N LYS A 11 -14.12 10.04 -9.29
CA LYS A 11 -14.55 11.43 -9.55
C LYS A 11 -15.16 12.09 -8.32
N TYR A 12 -15.94 11.35 -7.53
CA TYR A 12 -16.47 11.88 -6.27
C TYR A 12 -15.37 12.08 -5.23
N THR A 13 -14.49 11.08 -5.08
CA THR A 13 -13.38 11.10 -4.13
C THR A 13 -12.41 12.25 -4.40
N SER A 14 -12.18 12.64 -5.65
CA SER A 14 -11.27 13.76 -5.97
C SER A 14 -11.65 15.09 -5.29
N LYS A 15 -12.89 15.23 -4.81
CA LYS A 15 -13.35 16.43 -4.08
C LYS A 15 -12.69 16.62 -2.72
N ILE A 16 -12.06 15.58 -2.16
CA ILE A 16 -11.36 15.69 -0.86
C ILE A 16 -9.86 15.96 -1.02
N ASP A 17 -9.30 15.81 -2.21
CA ASP A 17 -7.89 16.11 -2.45
C ASP A 17 -7.61 17.59 -2.15
N GLY A 18 -6.62 17.83 -1.31
CA GLY A 18 -6.22 19.16 -0.86
C GLY A 18 -6.99 19.68 0.37
N LYS A 19 -8.03 18.98 0.83
CA LYS A 19 -8.81 19.37 2.02
C LYS A 19 -8.19 18.82 3.30
N THR A 20 -8.47 19.50 4.41
CA THR A 20 -8.18 18.99 5.75
C THR A 20 -9.29 18.04 6.22
N PHE A 21 -9.00 17.25 7.26
CA PHE A 21 -10.06 16.42 7.86
C PHE A 21 -11.16 17.23 8.51
N ASP A 22 -10.86 18.42 9.05
CA ASP A 22 -11.89 19.33 9.61
C ASP A 22 -12.90 19.78 8.54
N GLU A 23 -12.42 20.10 7.32
CA GLU A 23 -13.27 20.54 6.21
C GLU A 23 -14.24 19.47 5.70
N ILE A 24 -13.94 18.19 5.93
CA ILE A 24 -14.79 17.07 5.49
C ILE A 24 -15.56 16.41 6.63
N ASP A 25 -15.32 16.79 7.88
CA ASP A 25 -15.98 16.25 9.07
C ASP A 25 -17.38 16.81 9.27
N SER A 26 -18.31 16.52 8.36
CA SER A 26 -19.68 17.00 8.43
C SER A 26 -20.46 16.52 9.67
N LYS A 27 -19.93 15.52 10.39
CA LYS A 27 -20.53 14.95 11.61
C LYS A 27 -19.90 15.46 12.89
N ASN A 28 -18.88 16.34 12.81
CA ASN A 28 -18.13 16.87 13.96
C ASN A 28 -17.50 15.76 14.87
N LEU A 29 -17.08 14.66 14.27
CA LEU A 29 -16.51 13.52 15.00
C LEU A 29 -15.22 13.91 15.73
N LEU A 30 -14.38 14.73 15.09
CA LEU A 30 -13.10 15.17 15.64
C LEU A 30 -13.27 16.06 16.87
N LYS A 31 -14.32 16.89 16.92
CA LYS A 31 -14.65 17.75 18.05
C LYS A 31 -15.16 16.97 19.26
N ASN A 32 -15.89 15.89 19.00
CA ASN A 32 -16.58 15.10 20.03
C ASN A 32 -15.77 13.90 20.54
N THR A 33 -14.59 13.65 20.00
CA THR A 33 -13.78 12.48 20.35
C THR A 33 -12.70 12.81 21.36
N ASN A 34 -12.62 12.01 22.43
CA ASN A 34 -11.55 12.09 23.41
C ASN A 34 -10.19 11.86 22.71
N PRO A 35 -9.18 12.73 22.88
CA PRO A 35 -7.84 12.58 22.28
C PRO A 35 -7.21 11.19 22.44
N LYS A 36 -7.49 10.49 23.55
CA LYS A 36 -6.99 9.13 23.81
C LYS A 36 -7.67 8.03 22.99
N ARG A 37 -8.81 8.32 22.33
CA ARG A 37 -9.59 7.36 21.52
C ARG A 37 -9.53 7.64 20.01
N GLN A 38 -8.61 8.46 19.55
CA GLN A 38 -8.54 8.92 18.15
C GLN A 38 -8.02 7.88 17.15
N LYS A 39 -7.66 6.67 17.63
CA LYS A 39 -7.20 5.60 16.71
C LYS A 39 -8.34 5.18 15.78
N GLY A 40 -8.16 5.40 14.47
CA GLY A 40 -9.17 5.09 13.45
C GLY A 40 -10.18 6.20 13.16
N ILE A 41 -10.18 7.31 13.94
CA ILE A 41 -11.15 8.41 13.77
C ILE A 41 -11.09 9.04 12.37
N LEU A 42 -9.90 9.18 11.78
CA LEU A 42 -9.74 9.76 10.45
C LEU A 42 -10.42 8.92 9.36
N GLY A 43 -10.38 7.58 9.50
CA GLY A 43 -11.16 6.68 8.65
C GLY A 43 -12.66 6.93 8.79
N GLN A 44 -13.16 7.02 10.03
CA GLN A 44 -14.58 7.31 10.29
C GLN A 44 -15.02 8.66 9.73
N VAL A 45 -14.16 9.70 9.82
CA VAL A 45 -14.47 11.02 9.22
C VAL A 45 -14.65 10.91 7.71
N VAL A 46 -13.79 10.17 7.02
CA VAL A 46 -13.97 9.97 5.57
C VAL A 46 -15.23 9.14 5.29
N GLU A 47 -15.41 8.03 5.99
CA GLU A 47 -16.54 7.12 5.79
C GLU A 47 -17.89 7.79 6.06
N THR A 48 -18.05 8.43 7.23
CA THR A 48 -19.34 9.00 7.65
C THR A 48 -19.47 10.49 7.32
N GLY A 49 -18.40 11.27 7.43
CA GLY A 49 -18.41 12.71 7.16
C GLY A 49 -18.47 13.00 5.67
N PHE A 50 -17.60 12.39 4.88
CA PHE A 50 -17.54 12.67 3.45
C PHE A 50 -18.47 11.78 2.61
N TYR A 51 -18.42 10.43 2.79
CA TYR A 51 -19.27 9.51 2.02
C TYR A 51 -20.70 9.40 2.60
N ASN A 52 -20.93 9.92 3.81
CA ASN A 52 -22.20 9.82 4.52
C ASN A 52 -22.72 8.37 4.63
N TYR A 53 -21.79 7.45 4.92
CA TYR A 53 -22.12 6.06 5.25
C TYR A 53 -22.36 5.92 6.75
N ASP A 54 -23.25 5.02 7.12
CA ASP A 54 -23.41 4.62 8.51
C ASP A 54 -22.24 3.71 8.91
N LEU A 55 -21.66 3.97 10.09
CA LEU A 55 -20.66 3.08 10.65
C LEU A 55 -21.25 1.68 10.80
N ASN A 56 -20.67 0.73 10.15
CA ASN A 56 -21.08 -0.66 10.24
C ASN A 56 -19.86 -1.56 10.50
N ASN A 57 -20.11 -2.71 11.14
CA ASN A 57 -19.12 -3.76 11.39
C ASN A 57 -19.26 -4.91 10.40
N LYS A 58 -19.73 -4.64 9.17
CA LYS A 58 -19.90 -5.67 8.15
C LYS A 58 -18.56 -6.27 7.74
N SER A 59 -18.59 -7.53 7.38
CA SER A 59 -17.43 -8.25 6.86
C SER A 59 -17.08 -7.86 5.43
N ASN A 60 -18.05 -7.33 4.67
CA ASN A 60 -17.91 -6.97 3.26
C ASN A 60 -17.10 -5.69 3.06
N ALA A 61 -16.65 -5.46 1.84
CA ALA A 61 -15.99 -4.21 1.44
C ALA A 61 -16.94 -3.00 1.58
N ASP A 62 -16.41 -1.81 1.88
CA ASP A 62 -17.22 -0.59 2.17
C ASP A 62 -18.08 -0.15 0.98
N PHE A 63 -17.57 -0.28 -0.25
CA PHE A 63 -18.33 -0.05 -1.48
C PHE A 63 -18.75 -1.42 -2.07
N GLU A 64 -19.71 -2.09 -1.40
CA GLU A 64 -20.11 -3.48 -1.66
C GLU A 64 -20.36 -3.77 -3.16
N ASN A 65 -21.10 -2.91 -3.86
CA ASN A 65 -21.41 -3.15 -5.30
C ASN A 65 -20.20 -3.01 -6.23
N LEU A 66 -19.10 -2.47 -5.77
CA LEU A 66 -17.86 -2.34 -6.54
C LEU A 66 -16.78 -3.30 -6.03
N GLY A 67 -17.00 -3.95 -4.88
CA GLY A 67 -16.00 -4.78 -4.22
C GLY A 67 -14.76 -3.99 -3.79
N ILE A 68 -14.93 -2.73 -3.37
CA ILE A 68 -13.83 -1.82 -3.01
C ILE A 68 -13.89 -1.50 -1.53
N GLU A 69 -12.81 -1.77 -0.82
CA GLU A 69 -12.60 -1.40 0.58
C GLU A 69 -11.99 0.00 0.69
N LEU A 70 -12.49 0.82 1.61
CA LEU A 70 -11.95 2.15 1.91
C LEU A 70 -10.81 2.04 2.93
N LYS A 71 -9.69 2.67 2.64
CA LYS A 71 -8.55 2.78 3.56
C LYS A 71 -8.06 4.21 3.64
N VAL A 72 -7.82 4.69 4.86
CA VAL A 72 -7.25 6.02 5.13
C VAL A 72 -5.90 5.82 5.83
N THR A 73 -4.84 6.36 5.26
CA THR A 73 -3.49 6.18 5.80
C THR A 73 -2.63 7.42 5.63
N GLY A 74 -1.70 7.61 6.56
CA GLY A 74 -0.79 8.75 6.55
C GLY A 74 0.57 8.43 5.95
N TYR A 75 1.22 9.46 5.46
CA TYR A 75 2.64 9.43 5.11
C TYR A 75 3.36 10.64 5.70
N LYS A 76 4.67 10.59 5.78
CA LYS A 76 5.52 11.65 6.32
C LYS A 76 6.64 12.01 5.36
N GLN A 77 7.08 13.25 5.43
CA GLN A 77 8.33 13.69 4.84
C GLN A 77 9.47 13.45 5.82
N ASN A 78 10.51 12.77 5.37
CA ASN A 78 11.71 12.50 6.15
C ASN A 78 12.64 13.72 6.11
N LYS A 79 13.62 13.77 7.02
CA LYS A 79 14.61 14.88 7.10
C LYS A 79 15.41 15.09 5.81
N ASN A 80 15.61 14.03 5.01
CA ASN A 80 16.30 14.08 3.73
C ASN A 80 15.40 14.45 2.54
N GLY A 81 14.17 14.90 2.80
CA GLY A 81 13.19 15.26 1.76
C GLY A 81 12.42 14.07 1.15
N SER A 82 12.85 12.83 1.37
CA SER A 82 12.12 11.67 0.87
C SER A 82 10.80 11.48 1.63
N ILE A 83 9.85 10.75 1.00
CA ILE A 83 8.58 10.41 1.62
C ILE A 83 8.54 8.93 2.00
N SER A 84 7.82 8.60 3.07
CA SER A 84 7.57 7.22 3.51
C SER A 84 6.18 7.11 4.14
N ALA A 85 5.54 5.95 3.99
CA ALA A 85 4.32 5.66 4.71
C ALA A 85 4.55 5.82 6.21
N LYS A 86 3.58 6.36 6.93
CA LYS A 86 3.67 6.57 8.37
C LYS A 86 3.69 5.24 9.12
N GLU A 87 2.88 4.30 8.67
CA GLU A 87 2.68 3.00 9.31
C GLU A 87 2.26 1.94 8.28
N ARG A 88 2.22 0.67 8.71
CA ARG A 88 1.61 -0.42 7.95
C ARG A 88 0.12 -0.16 7.74
N LEU A 89 -0.45 -0.71 6.67
CA LEU A 89 -1.89 -0.64 6.43
C LEU A 89 -2.57 -1.93 6.90
N VAL A 90 -3.38 -1.86 7.95
CA VAL A 90 -4.15 -3.01 8.43
C VAL A 90 -5.30 -3.30 7.47
N LEU A 91 -5.46 -4.56 7.07
CA LEU A 91 -6.47 -5.03 6.12
C LEU A 91 -7.67 -5.64 6.83
N SER A 92 -7.61 -6.93 7.15
CA SER A 92 -8.68 -7.68 7.82
C SER A 92 -8.12 -8.54 8.96
N LYS A 93 -8.97 -8.92 9.92
CA LYS A 93 -8.58 -9.84 10.99
C LYS A 93 -8.27 -11.22 10.42
N ILE A 94 -7.31 -11.92 11.05
CA ILE A 94 -7.02 -13.32 10.79
C ILE A 94 -7.85 -14.15 11.76
N ASP A 95 -8.75 -14.94 11.23
CA ASP A 95 -9.46 -15.98 11.99
C ASP A 95 -8.67 -17.29 11.84
N PHE A 96 -8.00 -17.71 12.91
CA PHE A 96 -7.14 -18.90 12.87
C PHE A 96 -7.91 -20.20 12.58
N ASN A 97 -9.20 -20.27 12.90
CA ASN A 97 -10.02 -21.44 12.61
C ASN A 97 -10.54 -21.45 11.17
N LYS A 98 -10.63 -20.30 10.52
CA LYS A 98 -11.08 -20.22 9.12
C LYS A 98 -9.94 -20.35 8.13
N ILE A 99 -8.81 -19.72 8.39
CA ILE A 99 -7.65 -19.70 7.46
C ILE A 99 -7.17 -21.10 7.08
N ILE A 100 -7.30 -22.09 7.99
CA ILE A 100 -6.88 -23.47 7.72
C ILE A 100 -7.62 -24.11 6.54
N ASN A 101 -8.85 -23.67 6.27
CA ASN A 101 -9.71 -24.15 5.19
C ASN A 101 -9.79 -23.18 3.99
N GLU A 102 -9.16 -22.02 4.08
CA GLU A 102 -9.15 -21.03 2.99
C GLU A 102 -7.98 -21.31 2.04
N THR A 103 -8.16 -21.02 0.76
CA THR A 103 -7.06 -20.73 -0.19
C THR A 103 -6.88 -19.22 -0.28
N TYR A 104 -5.77 -18.75 -0.84
CA TYR A 104 -5.58 -17.32 -1.04
C TYR A 104 -6.75 -16.71 -1.84
N GLU A 105 -7.15 -17.39 -2.93
CA GLU A 105 -8.21 -16.96 -3.86
C GLU A 105 -9.60 -16.93 -3.22
N SER A 106 -9.88 -17.84 -2.28
CA SER A 106 -11.16 -17.93 -1.55
C SER A 106 -11.10 -17.27 -0.17
N SER A 107 -10.02 -16.59 0.18
CA SER A 107 -9.82 -16.04 1.51
C SER A 107 -10.70 -14.82 1.78
N HIS A 108 -11.12 -14.67 3.04
CA HIS A 108 -11.77 -13.45 3.51
C HIS A 108 -10.90 -12.19 3.29
N LEU A 109 -9.58 -12.34 3.21
CA LEU A 109 -8.67 -11.26 2.87
C LEU A 109 -8.97 -10.70 1.48
N LEU A 110 -9.03 -11.56 0.45
CA LEU A 110 -9.33 -11.14 -0.92
C LEU A 110 -10.79 -10.72 -1.10
N GLU A 111 -11.73 -11.43 -0.47
CA GLU A 111 -13.14 -11.04 -0.50
C GLU A 111 -13.32 -9.57 -0.09
N LYS A 112 -12.61 -9.14 0.96
CA LYS A 112 -12.72 -7.78 1.51
C LYS A 112 -11.78 -6.77 0.85
N CYS A 113 -10.53 -7.12 0.61
CA CYS A 113 -9.45 -6.18 0.34
C CYS A 113 -8.81 -6.34 -1.05
N LYS A 114 -9.38 -7.15 -1.95
CA LYS A 114 -8.85 -7.35 -3.29
C LYS A 114 -8.62 -6.02 -4.02
N LYS A 115 -9.61 -5.13 -3.95
CA LYS A 115 -9.48 -3.74 -4.39
C LYS A 115 -9.67 -2.78 -3.24
N MET A 116 -8.83 -1.77 -3.15
CA MET A 116 -8.89 -0.76 -2.08
C MET A 116 -8.81 0.64 -2.65
N LEU A 117 -9.69 1.52 -2.15
CA LEU A 117 -9.56 2.96 -2.33
C LEU A 117 -8.74 3.50 -1.17
N ILE A 118 -7.49 3.86 -1.45
CA ILE A 118 -6.55 4.36 -0.44
C ILE A 118 -6.54 5.89 -0.48
N ILE A 119 -6.92 6.52 0.63
CA ILE A 119 -6.86 7.97 0.85
C ILE A 119 -5.58 8.27 1.62
N TRP A 120 -4.73 9.10 1.04
CA TRP A 120 -3.45 9.49 1.62
C TRP A 120 -3.49 10.89 2.21
N TYR A 121 -3.00 11.05 3.45
CA TYR A 121 -2.82 12.34 4.08
C TYR A 121 -1.39 12.57 4.54
N LEU A 122 -0.95 13.83 4.53
CA LEU A 122 0.35 14.22 5.06
C LEU A 122 0.27 14.30 6.59
N TYR A 123 1.05 13.44 7.26
CA TYR A 123 1.20 13.46 8.71
C TYR A 123 2.28 14.46 9.10
N GLU A 124 1.91 15.44 9.92
CA GLU A 124 2.80 16.46 10.48
C GLU A 124 2.72 16.42 12.02
N PRO A 125 3.80 16.02 12.73
CA PRO A 125 3.75 15.76 14.18
C PRO A 125 3.32 16.94 15.03
N LYS A 126 3.43 18.18 14.50
CA LYS A 126 3.09 19.42 15.21
C LYS A 126 1.63 19.88 15.00
N LYS A 127 0.90 19.23 14.10
CA LYS A 127 -0.49 19.54 13.79
C LYS A 127 -1.43 18.60 14.54
N GLU A 128 -2.63 19.05 14.81
CA GLU A 128 -3.72 18.19 15.25
C GLU A 128 -4.24 17.33 14.09
N ALA A 129 -4.86 16.21 14.42
CA ALA A 129 -5.35 15.27 13.38
C ALA A 129 -6.38 15.90 12.43
N LYS A 130 -7.17 16.86 12.91
CA LYS A 130 -8.14 17.62 12.11
C LYS A 130 -7.49 18.46 11.00
N ASP A 131 -6.26 18.94 11.23
CA ASP A 131 -5.52 19.84 10.34
C ASP A 131 -4.63 19.07 9.34
N TYR A 132 -4.60 17.73 9.37
CA TYR A 132 -3.89 16.96 8.36
C TYR A 132 -4.56 17.13 7.01
N VAL A 133 -3.74 17.37 5.97
CA VAL A 133 -4.22 17.56 4.60
C VAL A 133 -4.28 16.22 3.87
N ILE A 134 -5.42 15.92 3.29
CA ILE A 134 -5.60 14.80 2.35
C ILE A 134 -4.97 15.22 1.03
N THR A 135 -3.92 14.55 0.61
CA THR A 135 -3.11 14.97 -0.53
C THR A 135 -3.54 14.33 -1.85
N HIS A 136 -3.99 13.08 -1.78
CA HIS A 136 -4.43 12.34 -2.95
C HIS A 136 -5.11 11.04 -2.55
N HIS A 137 -5.75 10.42 -3.51
CA HIS A 137 -6.33 9.10 -3.42
C HIS A 137 -5.85 8.22 -4.59
N GLN A 138 -5.93 6.91 -4.42
CA GLN A 138 -5.65 5.94 -5.48
C GLN A 138 -6.49 4.69 -5.32
N LEU A 139 -6.85 4.08 -6.43
CA LEU A 139 -7.36 2.73 -6.46
C LEU A 139 -6.17 1.77 -6.51
N TYR A 140 -6.15 0.80 -5.60
CA TYR A 140 -5.12 -0.22 -5.50
C TYR A 140 -5.74 -1.59 -5.69
N ASP A 141 -5.12 -2.46 -6.49
CA ASP A 141 -5.55 -3.83 -6.73
C ASP A 141 -4.44 -4.80 -6.26
N MET A 142 -4.79 -5.73 -5.37
CA MET A 142 -3.84 -6.73 -4.86
C MET A 142 -3.36 -7.70 -5.95
N ASN A 143 -4.06 -7.81 -7.07
CA ASN A 143 -3.61 -8.62 -8.19
C ASN A 143 -2.27 -8.13 -8.80
N ASN A 144 -1.87 -6.88 -8.54
CA ASN A 144 -0.60 -6.35 -9.06
C ASN A 144 0.64 -7.12 -8.57
N ASP A 145 0.56 -7.70 -7.36
CA ASP A 145 1.63 -8.47 -6.73
C ASP A 145 1.11 -9.82 -6.18
N GLU A 146 0.13 -10.41 -6.88
CA GLU A 146 -0.61 -11.60 -6.45
C GLU A 146 0.30 -12.75 -6.02
N TYR A 147 1.36 -13.04 -6.78
CA TYR A 147 2.29 -14.12 -6.48
C TYR A 147 2.93 -13.97 -5.09
N ILE A 148 3.35 -12.77 -4.73
CA ILE A 148 4.00 -12.51 -3.44
C ILE A 148 2.95 -12.57 -2.31
N PHE A 149 1.77 -11.98 -2.51
CA PHE A 149 0.70 -12.03 -1.52
C PHE A 149 0.22 -13.46 -1.26
N LYS A 150 0.11 -14.28 -2.30
CA LYS A 150 -0.22 -15.69 -2.17
C LYS A 150 0.84 -16.45 -1.37
N SER A 151 2.11 -16.26 -1.69
CA SER A 151 3.22 -16.85 -0.94
C SER A 151 3.21 -16.44 0.53
N ASP A 152 3.02 -15.15 0.81
CA ASP A 152 2.95 -14.63 2.18
C ASP A 152 1.72 -15.18 2.94
N PHE A 153 0.57 -15.32 2.27
CA PHE A 153 -0.64 -15.92 2.84
C PHE A 153 -0.41 -17.38 3.23
N GLU A 154 0.21 -18.16 2.35
CA GLU A 154 0.50 -19.58 2.62
C GLU A 154 1.50 -19.73 3.78
N LEU A 155 2.51 -18.88 3.91
CA LEU A 155 3.43 -18.88 5.06
C LEU A 155 2.71 -18.60 6.39
N ILE A 156 1.77 -17.65 6.39
CA ILE A 156 0.94 -17.36 7.58
C ILE A 156 0.07 -18.57 7.91
N LYS A 157 -0.60 -19.15 6.90
CA LYS A 157 -1.47 -20.33 7.04
C LYS A 157 -0.69 -21.53 7.54
N GLU A 158 0.49 -21.80 7.01
CA GLU A 158 1.36 -22.89 7.43
C GLU A 158 1.72 -22.80 8.93
N LYS A 159 2.07 -21.62 9.43
CA LYS A 159 2.30 -21.43 10.86
C LYS A 159 1.07 -21.77 11.71
N VAL A 160 -0.12 -21.42 11.24
CA VAL A 160 -1.39 -21.76 11.94
C VAL A 160 -1.62 -23.26 11.90
N LEU A 161 -1.44 -23.93 10.75
CA LEU A 161 -1.58 -25.39 10.61
C LEU A 161 -0.61 -26.18 11.51
N ASN A 162 0.57 -25.62 11.74
CA ASN A 162 1.57 -26.21 12.64
C ASN A 162 1.35 -25.86 14.13
N GLY A 163 0.20 -25.26 14.52
CA GLY A 163 -0.10 -24.85 15.89
C GLY A 163 0.80 -23.70 16.41
N LYS A 164 1.40 -22.94 15.52
CA LYS A 164 2.39 -21.88 15.81
C LYS A 164 1.89 -20.46 15.52
N ALA A 165 0.57 -20.24 15.54
CA ALA A 165 0.04 -18.88 15.35
C ALA A 165 0.54 -17.88 16.42
N HIS A 166 0.92 -18.33 17.59
CA HIS A 166 1.51 -17.50 18.65
C HIS A 166 2.92 -16.98 18.30
N GLU A 167 3.63 -17.65 17.38
CA GLU A 167 4.95 -17.25 16.86
C GLU A 167 4.87 -16.32 15.62
N LEU A 168 3.67 -16.00 15.11
CA LEU A 168 3.52 -15.14 13.95
C LEU A 168 4.19 -13.77 14.18
N SER A 169 5.00 -13.37 13.21
CA SER A 169 5.78 -12.14 13.20
C SER A 169 5.68 -11.45 11.84
N GLU A 170 5.87 -10.14 11.79
CA GLU A 170 6.00 -9.41 10.51
C GLU A 170 7.26 -9.78 9.72
N GLY A 171 8.27 -10.33 10.39
CA GLY A 171 9.49 -10.81 9.73
C GLY A 171 9.30 -12.08 8.91
N ASP A 172 8.19 -12.80 9.08
CA ASP A 172 7.96 -14.10 8.44
C ASP A 172 7.66 -14.00 6.93
N THR A 173 7.27 -12.85 6.44
CA THR A 173 6.67 -12.63 5.12
C THR A 173 7.32 -11.46 4.40
N SER A 174 6.97 -11.21 3.13
CA SER A 174 7.56 -10.14 2.31
C SER A 174 6.72 -8.86 2.31
N TYR A 175 5.49 -8.89 1.81
CA TYR A 175 4.60 -7.72 1.66
C TYR A 175 3.40 -7.76 2.59
N LEU A 176 2.80 -8.95 2.78
CA LEU A 176 1.65 -9.18 3.64
C LEU A 176 2.10 -9.67 5.02
N GLY A 177 1.98 -8.83 6.05
CA GLY A 177 2.34 -9.19 7.41
C GLY A 177 1.16 -9.66 8.26
N ALA A 178 1.45 -10.37 9.36
CA ALA A 178 0.49 -10.75 10.40
C ALA A 178 0.68 -9.87 11.64
N CYS A 179 0.16 -8.64 11.62
CA CYS A 179 0.33 -7.70 12.71
C CYS A 179 -0.56 -8.02 13.91
N THR A 180 -0.16 -7.62 15.12
CA THR A 180 -1.00 -7.73 16.33
C THR A 180 -2.19 -6.77 16.23
N LYS A 181 -3.41 -7.29 16.43
CA LYS A 181 -4.68 -6.55 16.45
C LYS A 181 -5.44 -6.82 17.74
N ALA A 182 -4.84 -6.47 18.85
CA ALA A 182 -5.36 -6.61 20.20
C ALA A 182 -5.74 -5.24 20.78
N ALA A 183 -6.77 -5.17 21.60
CA ALA A 183 -7.14 -3.96 22.34
C ALA A 183 -6.15 -3.72 23.47
N THR A 184 -5.69 -4.79 24.13
CA THR A 184 -4.70 -4.76 25.21
C THR A 184 -3.56 -5.75 24.97
N SER A 185 -2.46 -5.59 25.68
CA SER A 185 -1.31 -6.51 25.63
C SER A 185 -1.63 -7.90 26.17
N LYS A 186 -2.72 -8.01 26.96
CA LYS A 186 -3.17 -9.26 27.61
C LYS A 186 -4.12 -10.09 26.74
N ASP A 187 -4.68 -9.49 25.69
CA ASP A 187 -5.66 -10.18 24.83
C ASP A 187 -5.03 -11.42 24.18
N ARG A 188 -5.78 -12.52 24.28
CA ARG A 188 -5.41 -13.80 23.67
C ARG A 188 -6.63 -14.38 22.94
N THR A 189 -6.35 -15.21 21.97
CA THR A 189 -7.34 -16.00 21.23
C THR A 189 -6.82 -17.42 21.06
N SER A 190 -7.72 -18.37 21.05
CA SER A 190 -7.40 -19.77 20.75
C SER A 190 -6.89 -19.89 19.30
N GLN A 191 -6.13 -20.95 19.06
CA GLN A 191 -5.66 -21.33 17.73
C GLN A 191 -5.91 -22.83 17.55
N PRO A 192 -6.07 -23.34 16.33
CA PRO A 192 -6.14 -24.78 16.09
C PRO A 192 -4.76 -25.43 16.34
N PHE A 193 -4.79 -26.71 16.65
CA PHE A 193 -3.61 -27.57 16.78
C PHE A 193 -2.61 -27.17 17.87
N SER A 194 -3.00 -26.34 18.85
CA SER A 194 -2.16 -25.97 20.00
C SER A 194 -2.98 -25.41 21.14
N ASP A 195 -2.61 -25.78 22.37
CA ASP A 195 -3.19 -25.22 23.61
C ASP A 195 -2.58 -23.86 23.97
N ILE A 196 -1.50 -23.46 23.31
CA ILE A 196 -0.85 -22.16 23.55
C ILE A 196 -1.68 -21.06 22.87
N PRO A 197 -2.27 -20.12 23.62
CA PRO A 197 -3.08 -19.08 23.01
C PRO A 197 -2.21 -18.04 22.28
N SER A 198 -2.69 -17.59 21.13
CA SER A 198 -2.03 -16.54 20.32
C SER A 198 -2.56 -15.15 20.67
N LYS A 199 -1.80 -14.11 20.31
CA LYS A 199 -2.35 -12.75 20.22
C LYS A 199 -3.28 -12.65 19.01
N PRO A 200 -4.41 -11.91 19.10
CA PRO A 200 -5.21 -11.61 17.92
C PRO A 200 -4.37 -10.95 16.83
N ARG A 201 -4.49 -11.45 15.61
CA ARG A 201 -3.72 -10.97 14.44
C ARG A 201 -4.64 -10.40 13.36
N ALA A 202 -4.06 -9.55 12.53
CA ALA A 202 -4.69 -9.06 11.31
C ALA A 202 -3.66 -9.08 10.17
N TYR A 203 -4.14 -9.30 8.95
CA TYR A 203 -3.35 -9.05 7.77
C TYR A 203 -3.04 -7.55 7.66
N SER A 204 -1.84 -7.24 7.20
CA SER A 204 -1.42 -5.85 6.99
C SER A 204 -0.43 -5.76 5.83
N LEU A 205 -0.52 -4.72 5.02
CA LEU A 205 0.56 -4.37 4.10
C LEU A 205 1.70 -3.72 4.90
N LYS A 206 2.91 -4.25 4.74
CA LYS A 206 4.08 -3.74 5.48
C LYS A 206 4.40 -2.29 5.15
N ASN A 207 5.00 -1.58 6.09
CA ASN A 207 5.36 -0.16 5.91
C ASN A 207 6.27 0.10 4.71
N SER A 208 7.25 -0.77 4.47
CA SER A 208 8.15 -0.68 3.31
C SER A 208 7.39 -0.79 2.00
N TYR A 209 6.49 -1.77 1.90
CA TYR A 209 5.63 -1.97 0.73
C TYR A 209 4.67 -0.79 0.52
N MET A 210 4.01 -0.30 1.58
CA MET A 210 3.18 0.90 1.52
C MET A 210 3.95 2.15 1.08
N THR A 211 5.24 2.24 1.43
CA THR A 211 6.12 3.32 0.96
C THR A 211 6.37 3.22 -0.55
N GLY A 212 6.51 2.02 -1.09
CA GLY A 212 6.58 1.78 -2.53
C GLY A 212 5.31 2.21 -3.27
N ILE A 213 4.14 1.76 -2.78
CA ILE A 213 2.82 2.16 -3.32
C ILE A 213 2.67 3.68 -3.33
N LEU A 214 2.97 4.35 -2.20
CA LEU A 214 2.91 5.81 -2.08
C LEU A 214 3.76 6.52 -3.13
N ARG A 215 5.03 6.13 -3.25
CA ARG A 215 5.97 6.75 -4.21
C ARG A 215 5.53 6.58 -5.65
N ASN A 216 5.02 5.41 -5.99
CA ASN A 216 4.49 5.14 -7.32
C ASN A 216 3.24 5.97 -7.62
N SER A 217 2.33 6.15 -6.67
CA SER A 217 1.11 6.95 -6.86
C SER A 217 1.43 8.42 -7.10
N ILE A 218 2.35 9.00 -6.34
CA ILE A 218 2.76 10.39 -6.52
C ILE A 218 3.50 10.57 -7.85
N LYS A 219 4.38 9.65 -8.23
CA LYS A 219 5.07 9.68 -9.51
C LYS A 219 4.07 9.65 -10.68
N SER A 220 3.08 8.77 -10.64
CA SER A 220 2.03 8.67 -11.65
C SER A 220 1.20 9.97 -11.74
N LYS A 221 0.85 10.57 -10.60
CA LYS A 221 0.11 11.85 -10.56
C LYS A 221 0.91 12.99 -11.20
N ILE A 222 2.22 13.07 -10.94
CA ILE A 222 3.11 14.07 -11.53
C ILE A 222 3.19 13.87 -13.05
N THR A 223 3.36 12.63 -13.52
CA THR A 223 3.42 12.30 -14.94
C THR A 223 2.14 12.71 -15.67
N LEU A 224 0.96 12.37 -15.11
CA LEU A 224 -0.33 12.76 -15.69
C LEU A 224 -0.51 14.27 -15.75
N ASN A 225 -0.09 15.01 -14.72
CA ASN A 225 -0.17 16.49 -14.73
C ASN A 225 0.75 17.09 -15.79
N ILE A 226 1.94 16.54 -15.99
CA ILE A 226 2.87 16.98 -17.05
C ILE A 226 2.29 16.70 -18.44
N GLU A 227 1.70 15.52 -18.65
CA GLU A 227 1.05 15.16 -19.92
C GLU A 227 -0.16 16.04 -20.21
N GLN A 228 -1.02 16.32 -19.20
CA GLN A 228 -2.14 17.25 -19.35
C GLN A 228 -1.67 18.68 -19.63
N SER A 229 -0.60 19.14 -18.97
CA SER A 229 -0.03 20.47 -19.24
C SER A 229 0.53 20.56 -20.67
N LYS A 230 1.17 19.51 -21.17
CA LYS A 230 1.64 19.45 -22.56
C LYS A 230 0.48 19.43 -23.57
N LEU A 231 -0.61 18.72 -23.27
CA LEU A 231 -1.82 18.72 -24.10
C LEU A 231 -2.49 20.12 -24.15
N ASN A 232 -2.54 20.82 -23.03
CA ASN A 232 -3.07 22.18 -22.97
C ASN A 232 -2.17 23.21 -23.69
N LEU A 233 -0.84 23.03 -23.64
CA LEU A 233 0.11 23.88 -24.37
C LEU A 233 0.07 23.64 -25.88
N ASN A 234 -0.24 22.43 -26.33
CA ASN A 234 -0.37 22.13 -27.77
C ASN A 234 -1.63 22.72 -28.41
N HIS A 235 -2.55 23.28 -27.64
CA HIS A 235 -3.71 24.02 -28.17
C HIS A 235 -3.43 25.47 -28.49
N ASP A 236 -2.31 26.02 -27.94
CA ASP A 236 -2.00 27.46 -28.11
C ASP A 236 -0.70 27.76 -28.89
N PHE A 237 0.10 26.74 -29.27
CA PHE A 237 1.33 26.94 -30.02
C PHE A 237 1.64 25.77 -30.98
N GLU A 238 1.73 26.07 -32.29
CA GLU A 238 2.46 25.23 -33.26
C GLU A 238 3.94 25.26 -32.87
N ILE A 239 4.46 24.14 -32.36
CA ILE A 239 5.87 24.00 -31.99
C ILE A 239 6.62 23.31 -33.12
N ASP A 240 7.58 24.06 -33.65
CA ASP A 240 8.65 23.62 -34.53
C ASP A 240 9.42 22.41 -33.94
N ASN A 241 9.38 21.29 -34.67
CA ASN A 241 10.04 20.05 -34.31
C ASN A 241 11.51 20.06 -34.71
N SER A 242 12.37 20.67 -33.91
CA SER A 242 13.82 20.43 -34.02
C SER A 242 14.47 20.35 -32.64
N HIS A 243 15.03 19.14 -32.40
CA HIS A 243 16.01 18.74 -31.38
C HIS A 243 15.48 18.17 -30.03
N GLY A 244 15.80 16.91 -29.83
CA GLY A 244 15.92 16.26 -28.52
C GLY A 244 15.52 14.77 -28.50
N ASN A 245 16.46 13.89 -28.81
CA ASN A 245 16.32 12.44 -28.56
C ASN A 245 16.11 12.17 -27.09
N LEU A 246 14.85 12.02 -26.66
CA LEU A 246 14.51 11.35 -25.43
C LEU A 246 14.51 9.86 -25.73
N GLU A 247 15.52 9.13 -25.27
CA GLU A 247 15.53 7.67 -25.30
C GLU A 247 14.23 7.15 -24.68
N LYS A 248 13.42 6.48 -25.51
CA LYS A 248 12.20 5.81 -25.06
C LYS A 248 12.60 4.71 -24.08
N ILE A 249 12.25 4.85 -22.80
CA ILE A 249 12.37 3.75 -21.84
C ILE A 249 11.56 2.58 -22.39
N PRO A 250 12.17 1.42 -22.68
CA PRO A 250 11.44 0.28 -23.23
C PRO A 250 10.37 -0.16 -22.25
N ARG A 251 9.11 -0.21 -22.68
CA ARG A 251 8.03 -0.84 -21.92
C ARG A 251 8.07 -2.34 -22.18
N PHE A 252 8.44 -3.11 -21.16
CA PHE A 252 8.37 -4.56 -21.22
C PHE A 252 6.90 -5.02 -21.10
N LYS A 253 6.47 -5.87 -22.02
CA LYS A 253 5.08 -6.39 -22.06
C LYS A 253 4.89 -7.59 -21.15
N THR A 254 5.97 -8.33 -20.86
CA THR A 254 5.95 -9.53 -20.02
C THR A 254 7.19 -9.58 -19.12
N ILE A 255 7.11 -10.35 -18.01
CA ILE A 255 8.24 -10.66 -17.14
C ILE A 255 9.35 -11.37 -17.92
N GLU A 256 8.97 -12.24 -18.86
CA GLU A 256 9.90 -12.99 -19.71
C GLU A 256 10.72 -12.04 -20.61
N GLU A 257 10.08 -11.04 -21.20
CA GLU A 257 10.74 -10.00 -21.99
C GLU A 257 11.70 -9.16 -21.12
N TYR A 258 11.31 -8.82 -19.89
CA TYR A 258 12.17 -8.13 -18.92
C TYR A 258 13.40 -8.97 -18.53
N ILE A 259 13.22 -10.25 -18.20
CA ILE A 259 14.31 -11.18 -17.87
C ILE A 259 15.25 -11.32 -19.05
N THR A 260 14.71 -11.54 -20.24
CA THR A 260 15.52 -11.71 -21.46
C THR A 260 16.34 -10.46 -21.77
N THR A 261 15.77 -9.29 -21.63
CA THR A 261 16.41 -8.01 -22.02
C THR A 261 17.31 -7.45 -20.94
N LYS A 262 16.92 -7.58 -19.65
CA LYS A 262 17.63 -6.94 -18.54
C LYS A 262 18.52 -7.88 -17.72
N ILE A 263 18.12 -9.14 -17.56
CA ILE A 263 18.82 -10.09 -16.69
C ILE A 263 19.71 -11.05 -17.47
N LYS A 264 19.23 -11.58 -18.59
CA LYS A 264 19.96 -12.55 -19.40
C LYS A 264 21.38 -12.09 -19.84
N PRO A 265 21.63 -10.79 -20.15
CA PRO A 265 22.99 -10.32 -20.45
C PRO A 265 23.99 -10.48 -19.31
N TYR A 266 23.52 -10.66 -18.07
CA TYR A 266 24.36 -10.80 -16.86
C TYR A 266 24.49 -12.24 -16.38
N LEU A 267 23.78 -13.20 -16.99
CA LEU A 267 23.90 -14.62 -16.65
C LEU A 267 25.31 -15.13 -16.89
N GLY A 268 25.89 -15.73 -15.86
CA GLY A 268 27.28 -16.26 -15.90
C GLY A 268 28.34 -15.22 -15.59
N LYS A 269 28.01 -13.96 -15.34
CA LYS A 269 28.94 -12.91 -14.91
C LYS A 269 29.07 -12.88 -13.38
N THR A 270 30.26 -12.54 -12.90
CA THR A 270 30.47 -12.27 -11.48
C THR A 270 29.87 -10.92 -11.08
N GLN A 271 29.61 -10.72 -9.78
CA GLN A 271 29.13 -9.44 -9.22
C GLN A 271 30.02 -8.25 -9.62
N LEU A 272 31.32 -8.45 -9.68
CA LEU A 272 32.30 -7.42 -10.04
C LEU A 272 32.18 -7.01 -11.51
N GLU A 273 31.98 -7.98 -12.40
CA GLU A 273 31.74 -7.72 -13.83
C GLU A 273 30.45 -6.98 -14.08
N ILE A 274 29.36 -7.37 -13.41
CA ILE A 274 28.07 -6.69 -13.49
C ILE A 274 28.19 -5.23 -13.01
N LEU A 275 28.88 -5.01 -11.88
CA LEU A 275 29.12 -3.67 -11.35
C LEU A 275 29.95 -2.80 -12.29
N LYS A 276 30.99 -3.36 -12.91
CA LYS A 276 31.83 -2.66 -13.87
C LYS A 276 30.99 -2.19 -15.08
N GLU A 277 30.14 -3.05 -15.61
CA GLU A 277 29.27 -2.71 -16.73
C GLU A 277 28.21 -1.65 -16.37
N LEU A 278 27.58 -1.78 -15.19
CA LEU A 278 26.52 -0.85 -14.77
C LEU A 278 27.05 0.54 -14.35
N THR A 279 28.26 0.61 -13.80
CA THR A 279 28.78 1.86 -13.22
C THR A 279 29.96 2.46 -13.98
N GLY A 280 30.56 1.72 -14.92
CA GLY A 280 31.78 2.10 -15.62
C GLY A 280 33.05 2.11 -14.73
N LYS A 281 32.94 1.67 -13.46
CA LYS A 281 34.02 1.68 -12.47
C LYS A 281 34.54 0.26 -12.19
N THR A 282 35.85 0.12 -12.05
CA THR A 282 36.47 -1.16 -11.64
C THR A 282 36.55 -1.22 -10.12
N TYR A 283 35.98 -2.26 -9.52
CA TYR A 283 36.00 -2.51 -8.08
C TYR A 283 37.00 -3.64 -7.77
N THR A 284 37.84 -3.44 -6.75
CA THR A 284 38.70 -4.46 -6.17
C THR A 284 38.07 -4.99 -4.90
N GLU A 285 38.30 -6.20 -4.53
CA GLU A 285 37.77 -7.10 -3.48
C GLU A 285 36.87 -6.62 -2.33
N LYS A 286 36.67 -5.30 -2.11
CA LYS A 286 35.75 -4.78 -1.09
C LYS A 286 34.63 -3.94 -1.74
N ILE A 287 33.55 -4.62 -2.07
CA ILE A 287 32.32 -3.92 -2.51
C ILE A 287 31.72 -3.18 -1.30
N PRO A 288 31.47 -1.86 -1.40
CA PRO A 288 30.81 -1.10 -0.34
C PRO A 288 29.46 -1.73 0.03
N LYS A 289 29.13 -1.82 1.34
CA LYS A 289 27.92 -2.49 1.85
C LYS A 289 26.61 -2.01 1.20
N HIS A 290 26.50 -0.72 0.84
CA HIS A 290 25.34 -0.16 0.17
C HIS A 290 25.13 -0.65 -1.27
N ILE A 291 26.22 -1.09 -1.95
CA ILE A 291 26.17 -1.64 -3.32
C ILE A 291 25.83 -3.13 -3.29
N ASN A 292 26.33 -3.88 -2.30
CA ASN A 292 25.96 -5.29 -2.11
C ASN A 292 24.43 -5.46 -1.94
N LYS A 293 23.76 -4.50 -1.33
CA LYS A 293 22.31 -4.52 -1.16
C LYS A 293 21.53 -4.29 -2.46
N MET A 294 22.10 -3.57 -3.42
CA MET A 294 21.49 -3.34 -4.74
C MET A 294 21.55 -4.55 -5.69
N ILE A 295 22.41 -5.51 -5.39
CA ILE A 295 22.64 -6.70 -6.26
C ILE A 295 21.94 -7.93 -5.68
N SER A 296 21.64 -7.93 -4.36
CA SER A 296 20.93 -9.00 -3.68
C SER A 296 19.40 -8.82 -3.68
N ASP A 297 18.90 -7.68 -4.09
CA ASP A 297 17.48 -7.33 -4.33
C ASP A 297 17.19 -7.36 -5.86
#